data_aeec33aebc0f83c5f60d1058ec6e41ed
#
_entry.id   aeec33aebc0f83c5f60d1058ec6e41ed
#
_cell.length_a   1.000
_cell.length_b   1.000
_cell.length_c   1.000
_cell.angle_alpha   90.00
_cell.angle_beta   90.00
_cell.angle_gamma   90.00
#
_symmetry.space_group_name_H-M   'P 1'
#
loop_
_entity.id
_entity.type
_entity.pdbx_description
1 polymer ?
#
loop_
_entity_poly.entity_id
_entity_poly.type
_entity_poly.pdbx_seq_one_letter_code
_entity_poly.pdbx_strand_id
1 'polypeptide(L)'
;MLIAVDHGNKQIKTVHTPPFTSGLIQSDTPGFGTDALAYRGKYYTLTDQRIPYRRDKTEDERFFILTLFAIAHEIEAMGQYSGSLMRVQLAVGLPPAHFGVQARRFINYFNGRGAVAFQFKGKPYAIFIENTACFPQSFSAAAATVKNLASFPRALVVDIGGFTADYVRLRNGVPDMAACDSLENGVILLYNRICAKANAELDILLEESEIDRILRGEDQDAAPEVIALAEREAQEFINDLLSGLRERMLELKSGKVIFLGGGATLLRRQIEASGKTGQAIFVEDIDACLLYTSPS
;
A
#
# COMPACT_ATOMS: atom_id res chain seq x y z
N MET A 1 1.63 -22.35 7.40
CA MET A 1 1.22 -21.06 8.02
C MET A 1 0.63 -20.14 6.96
N LEU A 2 -0.32 -19.28 7.33
CA LEU A 2 -0.84 -18.23 6.45
C LEU A 2 -0.04 -16.95 6.67
N ILE A 3 0.47 -16.37 5.60
CA ILE A 3 1.17 -15.09 5.61
C ILE A 3 0.52 -14.16 4.59
N ALA A 4 0.20 -12.99 5.04
CA ALA A 4 -0.45 -11.96 4.28
C ALA A 4 0.55 -10.85 3.93
N VAL A 5 0.66 -10.50 2.64
CA VAL A 5 1.57 -9.46 2.16
C VAL A 5 0.84 -8.49 1.24
N ASP A 6 0.73 -7.25 1.66
CA ASP A 6 0.32 -6.17 0.78
C ASP A 6 1.55 -5.56 0.09
N HIS A 7 1.60 -5.73 -1.23
CA HIS A 7 2.67 -5.21 -2.07
C HIS A 7 2.33 -3.78 -2.53
N GLY A 8 2.27 -2.85 -1.59
CA GLY A 8 2.13 -1.44 -1.94
C GLY A 8 3.33 -0.91 -2.74
N ASN A 9 3.13 0.11 -3.56
CA ASN A 9 4.24 0.73 -4.29
C ASN A 9 5.08 1.67 -3.41
N LYS A 10 4.55 2.17 -2.30
CA LYS A 10 5.29 2.93 -1.30
C LYS A 10 5.88 2.01 -0.24
N GLN A 11 5.08 1.10 0.29
CA GLN A 11 5.46 0.23 1.40
C GLN A 11 4.92 -1.18 1.20
N ILE A 12 5.68 -2.16 1.70
CA ILE A 12 5.22 -3.53 1.92
C ILE A 12 4.63 -3.59 3.33
N LYS A 13 3.46 -4.20 3.45
CA LYS A 13 2.77 -4.35 4.73
C LYS A 13 2.46 -5.81 5.00
N THR A 14 2.55 -6.19 6.26
CA THR A 14 2.21 -7.52 6.78
C THR A 14 1.41 -7.39 8.08
N VAL A 15 1.03 -8.50 8.69
CA VAL A 15 0.11 -8.50 9.85
C VAL A 15 0.81 -8.16 11.16
N HIS A 16 1.99 -8.74 11.40
CA HIS A 16 2.62 -8.73 12.72
C HIS A 16 3.88 -7.87 12.77
N THR A 17 4.26 -7.25 11.64
CA THR A 17 5.47 -6.44 11.57
C THR A 17 5.19 -5.04 11.05
N PRO A 18 5.98 -4.03 11.45
CA PRO A 18 5.85 -2.69 10.92
C PRO A 18 6.01 -2.67 9.40
N PRO A 19 5.30 -1.77 8.68
CA PRO A 19 5.51 -1.55 7.26
C PRO A 19 6.96 -1.16 6.95
N PHE A 20 7.47 -1.63 5.82
CA PHE A 20 8.79 -1.22 5.32
C PHE A 20 8.71 -0.73 3.87
N THR A 21 9.62 0.14 3.48
CA THR A 21 9.63 0.75 2.14
C THR A 21 9.77 -0.32 1.05
N SER A 22 9.05 -0.18 -0.04
CA SER A 22 9.20 -1.01 -1.25
C SER A 22 10.50 -0.65 -1.99
N GLY A 23 11.62 -0.70 -1.28
CA GLY A 23 12.95 -0.32 -1.72
C GLY A 23 13.96 -1.44 -1.47
N LEU A 24 14.84 -1.68 -2.43
CA LEU A 24 15.77 -2.80 -2.39
C LEU A 24 17.09 -2.44 -3.09
N ILE A 25 18.20 -2.67 -2.39
CA ILE A 25 19.56 -2.62 -2.94
C ILE A 25 20.06 -4.05 -3.10
N GLN A 26 20.62 -4.38 -4.27
CA GLN A 26 21.29 -5.64 -4.55
C GLN A 26 22.79 -5.44 -4.56
N SER A 27 23.54 -6.41 -3.99
CA SER A 27 24.99 -6.44 -3.98
C SER A 27 25.49 -7.86 -4.24
N ASP A 28 26.71 -7.98 -4.74
CA ASP A 28 27.44 -9.25 -4.89
C ASP A 28 28.19 -9.66 -3.61
N THR A 29 28.28 -8.76 -2.63
CA THR A 29 28.94 -9.00 -1.35
C THR A 29 27.95 -8.75 -0.20
N PRO A 30 28.15 -9.42 0.95
CA PRO A 30 27.34 -9.15 2.14
C PRO A 30 27.40 -7.69 2.52
N GLY A 31 26.24 -7.06 2.73
CA GLY A 31 26.15 -5.68 3.21
C GLY A 31 26.49 -5.56 4.70
N PHE A 32 26.90 -4.36 5.12
CA PHE A 32 27.13 -4.02 6.53
C PHE A 32 25.80 -3.71 7.22
N GLY A 33 24.96 -4.70 7.46
CA GLY A 33 23.67 -4.47 8.13
C GLY A 33 23.11 -5.76 8.72
N THR A 34 22.29 -5.60 9.76
CA THR A 34 21.66 -6.74 10.44
C THR A 34 20.51 -7.36 9.63
N ASP A 35 19.88 -6.60 8.74
CA ASP A 35 18.70 -7.01 7.98
C ASP A 35 19.03 -7.32 6.50
N ALA A 36 20.05 -8.15 6.29
CA ALA A 36 20.43 -8.61 4.96
C ALA A 36 19.76 -9.95 4.62
N LEU A 37 19.30 -10.09 3.37
CA LEU A 37 18.77 -11.31 2.80
C LEU A 37 19.70 -11.79 1.70
N ALA A 38 20.11 -13.07 1.75
CA ALA A 38 20.88 -13.70 0.69
C ALA A 38 20.03 -14.72 -0.08
N TYR A 39 19.92 -14.54 -1.39
CA TYR A 39 19.16 -15.41 -2.28
C TYR A 39 19.83 -15.55 -3.63
N ARG A 40 20.01 -16.82 -4.09
CA ARG A 40 20.65 -17.14 -5.39
C ARG A 40 22.01 -16.47 -5.59
N GLY A 41 22.85 -16.45 -4.54
CA GLY A 41 24.21 -15.89 -4.62
C GLY A 41 24.28 -14.36 -4.66
N LYS A 42 23.17 -13.66 -4.43
CA LYS A 42 23.10 -12.21 -4.29
C LYS A 42 22.67 -11.84 -2.89
N TYR A 43 23.07 -10.65 -2.46
CA TYR A 43 22.68 -10.06 -1.19
C TYR A 43 21.75 -8.89 -1.42
N TYR A 44 20.74 -8.77 -0.58
CA TYR A 44 19.71 -7.75 -0.68
C TYR A 44 19.57 -7.06 0.67
N THR A 45 19.38 -5.75 0.63
CA THR A 45 19.13 -4.92 1.81
C THR A 45 17.96 -3.98 1.53
N LEU A 46 17.08 -3.79 2.50
CA LEU A 46 16.01 -2.82 2.40
C LEU A 46 16.58 -1.40 2.40
N THR A 47 15.95 -0.49 1.67
CA THR A 47 16.32 0.92 1.57
C THR A 47 15.08 1.80 1.53
N ASP A 48 15.23 3.06 1.93
CA ASP A 48 14.17 4.06 1.85
C ASP A 48 13.89 4.55 0.41
N GLN A 49 14.83 4.27 -0.52
CA GLN A 49 14.61 4.54 -1.93
C GLN A 49 13.69 3.49 -2.55
N ARG A 50 12.49 3.91 -2.92
CA ARG A 50 11.49 3.04 -3.57
C ARG A 50 11.99 2.53 -4.91
N ILE A 51 11.64 1.28 -5.24
CA ILE A 51 11.74 0.79 -6.61
C ILE A 51 10.76 1.58 -7.50
N PRO A 52 11.12 1.84 -8.79
CA PRO A 52 10.24 2.52 -9.71
C PRO A 52 8.88 1.81 -9.84
N TYR A 53 7.83 2.61 -10.02
CA TYR A 53 6.47 2.09 -10.22
C TYR A 53 6.42 1.06 -11.35
N ARG A 54 5.78 -0.07 -11.07
CA ARG A 54 5.48 -1.10 -12.05
C ARG A 54 3.99 -1.43 -12.00
N ARG A 55 3.32 -1.27 -13.15
CA ARG A 55 1.93 -1.64 -13.30
C ARG A 55 1.74 -3.16 -13.16
N ASP A 56 2.66 -3.93 -13.70
CA ASP A 56 2.73 -5.39 -13.53
C ASP A 56 3.96 -5.76 -12.69
N LYS A 57 3.71 -6.09 -11.44
CA LYS A 57 4.76 -6.46 -10.48
C LYS A 57 5.41 -7.80 -10.79
N THR A 58 4.77 -8.65 -11.61
CA THR A 58 5.32 -9.96 -11.98
C THR A 58 6.49 -9.88 -12.95
N GLU A 59 6.72 -8.71 -13.55
CA GLU A 59 7.84 -8.45 -14.45
C GLU A 59 9.13 -8.06 -13.73
N ASP A 60 9.07 -7.93 -12.39
CA ASP A 60 10.19 -7.47 -11.57
C ASP A 60 10.43 -8.42 -10.40
N GLU A 61 11.55 -9.14 -10.43
CA GLU A 61 11.94 -10.11 -9.40
C GLU A 61 12.11 -9.46 -8.01
N ARG A 62 12.33 -8.15 -7.95
CA ARG A 62 12.47 -7.43 -6.68
C ARG A 62 11.23 -7.56 -5.80
N PHE A 63 10.03 -7.65 -6.38
CA PHE A 63 8.80 -7.87 -5.60
C PHE A 63 8.78 -9.26 -4.95
N PHE A 64 9.37 -10.27 -5.57
CA PHE A 64 9.54 -11.56 -4.92
C PHE A 64 10.55 -11.50 -3.77
N ILE A 65 11.66 -10.79 -3.96
CA ILE A 65 12.66 -10.59 -2.88
C ILE A 65 12.03 -9.84 -1.70
N LEU A 66 11.26 -8.78 -1.95
CA LEU A 66 10.51 -8.07 -0.90
C LEU A 66 9.52 -9.01 -0.18
N THR A 67 8.91 -9.96 -0.91
CA THR A 67 8.05 -10.98 -0.30
C THR A 67 8.84 -11.94 0.59
N LEU A 68 10.08 -12.29 0.23
CA LEU A 68 10.93 -13.11 1.11
C LEU A 68 11.27 -12.37 2.41
N PHE A 69 11.55 -11.04 2.34
CA PHE A 69 11.70 -10.22 3.54
C PHE A 69 10.43 -10.24 4.39
N ALA A 70 9.28 -10.00 3.78
CA ALA A 70 7.99 -10.00 4.47
C ALA A 70 7.72 -11.35 5.16
N ILE A 71 7.96 -12.47 4.47
CA ILE A 71 7.79 -13.82 5.02
C ILE A 71 8.76 -14.06 6.18
N ALA A 72 10.03 -13.67 6.06
CA ALA A 72 11.02 -13.87 7.12
C ALA A 72 10.67 -13.04 8.37
N HIS A 73 10.28 -11.78 8.19
CA HIS A 73 9.82 -10.92 9.29
C HIS A 73 8.60 -11.51 10.00
N GLU A 74 7.58 -11.96 9.24
CA GLU A 74 6.37 -12.58 9.81
C GLU A 74 6.70 -13.87 10.59
N ILE A 75 7.56 -14.74 10.05
CA ILE A 75 8.01 -15.96 10.74
C ILE A 75 8.71 -15.62 12.06
N GLU A 76 9.58 -14.59 12.07
CA GLU A 76 10.24 -14.13 13.29
C GLU A 76 9.23 -13.54 14.30
N ALA A 77 8.34 -12.68 13.86
CA ALA A 77 7.33 -12.05 14.71
C ALA A 77 6.37 -13.05 15.35
N MET A 78 5.98 -14.09 14.60
CA MET A 78 5.15 -15.18 15.11
C MET A 78 5.91 -16.21 15.96
N GLY A 79 7.25 -16.13 16.04
CA GLY A 79 8.07 -17.13 16.73
C GLY A 79 8.03 -18.53 16.11
N GLN A 80 7.73 -18.64 14.80
CA GLN A 80 7.52 -19.91 14.10
C GLN A 80 8.71 -20.40 13.29
N TYR A 81 9.88 -19.82 13.49
CA TYR A 81 11.10 -20.31 12.83
C TYR A 81 11.45 -21.73 13.31
N SER A 82 11.53 -22.68 12.37
CA SER A 82 11.77 -24.08 12.68
C SER A 82 13.14 -24.63 12.22
N GLY A 83 13.88 -23.86 11.42
CA GLY A 83 15.12 -24.34 10.78
C GLY A 83 14.92 -25.45 9.71
N SER A 84 13.67 -25.86 9.44
CA SER A 84 13.29 -26.85 8.44
C SER A 84 12.45 -26.21 7.33
N LEU A 85 12.04 -27.01 6.33
CA LEU A 85 11.17 -26.53 5.25
C LEU A 85 9.78 -26.12 5.82
N MET A 86 9.50 -24.82 5.75
CA MET A 86 8.24 -24.23 6.22
C MET A 86 7.25 -24.07 5.06
N ARG A 87 6.04 -24.58 5.25
CA ARG A 87 4.96 -24.47 4.26
C ARG A 87 4.16 -23.19 4.49
N VAL A 88 4.10 -22.34 3.45
CA VAL A 88 3.46 -21.03 3.48
C VAL A 88 2.26 -21.02 2.54
N GLN A 89 1.11 -20.62 3.06
CA GLN A 89 -0.01 -20.15 2.24
C GLN A 89 0.10 -18.64 2.19
N LEU A 90 0.21 -18.10 0.98
CA LEU A 90 0.42 -16.68 0.77
C LEU A 90 -0.89 -16.01 0.37
N ALA A 91 -1.24 -14.92 1.03
CA ALA A 91 -2.34 -14.06 0.65
C ALA A 91 -1.78 -12.72 0.16
N VAL A 92 -2.18 -12.29 -1.05
CA VAL A 92 -1.69 -11.07 -1.70
C VAL A 92 -2.86 -10.23 -2.22
N GLY A 93 -2.62 -8.95 -2.44
CA GLY A 93 -3.62 -8.03 -2.95
C GLY A 93 -3.23 -7.38 -4.28
N LEU A 94 -4.23 -7.09 -5.10
CA LEU A 94 -4.11 -6.26 -6.29
C LEU A 94 -5.16 -5.14 -6.26
N PRO A 95 -4.85 -3.96 -6.84
CA PRO A 95 -5.85 -2.93 -7.06
C PRO A 95 -7.06 -3.49 -7.83
N PRO A 96 -8.30 -3.08 -7.50
CA PRO A 96 -9.51 -3.59 -8.15
C PRO A 96 -9.48 -3.50 -9.68
N ALA A 97 -8.95 -2.40 -10.22
CA ALA A 97 -8.79 -2.20 -11.66
C ALA A 97 -7.90 -3.26 -12.35
N HIS A 98 -6.95 -3.84 -11.62
CA HIS A 98 -6.00 -4.82 -12.16
C HIS A 98 -6.37 -6.25 -11.82
N PHE A 99 -7.23 -6.46 -10.82
CA PHE A 99 -7.55 -7.77 -10.29
C PHE A 99 -8.04 -8.75 -11.37
N GLY A 100 -9.03 -8.35 -12.17
CA GLY A 100 -9.62 -9.22 -13.22
C GLY A 100 -8.61 -9.72 -14.24
N VAL A 101 -7.62 -8.91 -14.58
CA VAL A 101 -6.65 -9.21 -15.65
C VAL A 101 -5.37 -9.86 -15.12
N GLN A 102 -4.90 -9.42 -13.94
CA GLN A 102 -3.58 -9.79 -13.44
C GLN A 102 -3.60 -10.84 -12.32
N ALA A 103 -4.74 -11.10 -11.65
CA ALA A 103 -4.79 -11.97 -10.49
C ALA A 103 -4.17 -13.36 -10.74
N ARG A 104 -4.52 -14.02 -11.84
CA ARG A 104 -3.99 -15.34 -12.19
C ARG A 104 -2.47 -15.33 -12.42
N ARG A 105 -1.98 -14.29 -13.09
CA ARG A 105 -0.55 -14.12 -13.34
C ARG A 105 0.21 -13.85 -12.05
N PHE A 106 -0.36 -13.02 -11.17
CA PHE A 106 0.22 -12.70 -9.87
C PHE A 106 0.25 -13.92 -8.94
N ILE A 107 -0.80 -14.74 -8.92
CA ILE A 107 -0.81 -16.04 -8.21
C ILE A 107 0.32 -16.95 -8.73
N ASN A 108 0.42 -17.12 -10.05
CA ASN A 108 1.44 -17.97 -10.66
C ASN A 108 2.87 -17.47 -10.42
N TYR A 109 3.07 -16.16 -10.29
CA TYR A 109 4.35 -15.54 -9.98
C TYR A 109 4.94 -16.06 -8.66
N PHE A 110 4.11 -16.38 -7.68
CA PHE A 110 4.54 -16.93 -6.40
C PHE A 110 4.52 -18.45 -6.37
N ASN A 111 3.49 -19.10 -6.91
CA ASN A 111 3.28 -20.55 -6.79
C ASN A 111 4.30 -21.41 -7.57
N GLY A 112 4.85 -20.92 -8.66
CA GLY A 112 5.69 -21.71 -9.57
C GLY A 112 7.15 -21.91 -9.13
N ARG A 113 7.53 -21.57 -7.90
CA ARG A 113 8.94 -21.44 -7.51
C ARG A 113 9.53 -22.67 -6.80
N GLY A 114 8.72 -23.67 -6.45
CA GLY A 114 9.17 -24.85 -5.70
C GLY A 114 9.63 -24.48 -4.28
N ALA A 115 10.54 -25.28 -3.74
CA ALA A 115 11.19 -24.97 -2.49
C ALA A 115 12.20 -23.83 -2.68
N VAL A 116 12.08 -22.79 -1.87
CA VAL A 116 12.93 -21.58 -1.92
C VAL A 116 13.82 -21.57 -0.68
N ALA A 117 15.12 -21.66 -0.89
CA ALA A 117 16.13 -21.53 0.16
C ALA A 117 16.75 -20.12 0.08
N PHE A 118 16.87 -19.45 1.22
CA PHE A 118 17.50 -18.15 1.35
C PHE A 118 18.09 -17.98 2.77
N GLN A 119 18.87 -16.96 2.99
CA GLN A 119 19.32 -16.58 4.32
C GLN A 119 18.73 -15.21 4.68
N PHE A 120 18.33 -15.04 5.92
CA PHE A 120 17.90 -13.77 6.47
C PHE A 120 18.57 -13.55 7.81
N LYS A 121 19.23 -12.40 7.99
CA LYS A 121 20.04 -12.11 9.19
C LYS A 121 21.06 -13.20 9.52
N GLY A 122 21.66 -13.80 8.48
CA GLY A 122 22.60 -14.90 8.62
C GLY A 122 21.99 -16.26 8.96
N LYS A 123 20.67 -16.36 9.21
CA LYS A 123 19.97 -17.63 9.48
C LYS A 123 19.46 -18.25 8.18
N PRO A 124 19.57 -19.57 7.99
CA PRO A 124 19.04 -20.26 6.82
C PRO A 124 17.51 -20.42 6.92
N TYR A 125 16.81 -20.06 5.86
CA TYR A 125 15.38 -20.27 5.69
C TYR A 125 15.13 -21.20 4.50
N ALA A 126 14.17 -22.10 4.62
CA ALA A 126 13.63 -22.88 3.53
C ALA A 126 12.11 -22.81 3.58
N ILE A 127 11.50 -22.30 2.52
CA ILE A 127 10.05 -22.17 2.43
C ILE A 127 9.51 -22.88 1.19
N PHE A 128 8.26 -23.30 1.24
CA PHE A 128 7.49 -23.78 0.11
C PHE A 128 6.14 -23.06 0.10
N ILE A 129 5.91 -22.24 -0.93
CA ILE A 129 4.62 -21.58 -1.12
C ILE A 129 3.66 -22.61 -1.71
N GLU A 130 2.78 -23.14 -0.86
CA GLU A 130 1.80 -24.20 -1.24
C GLU A 130 0.70 -23.66 -2.12
N ASN A 131 0.23 -22.47 -1.78
CA ASN A 131 -0.86 -21.80 -2.47
C ASN A 131 -0.75 -20.30 -2.26
N THR A 132 -1.16 -19.54 -3.27
CA THR A 132 -1.32 -18.09 -3.19
C THR A 132 -2.77 -17.74 -3.49
N ALA A 133 -3.42 -17.03 -2.57
CA ALA A 133 -4.72 -16.41 -2.79
C ALA A 133 -4.52 -14.92 -3.11
N CYS A 134 -5.19 -14.43 -4.15
CA CYS A 134 -5.15 -13.02 -4.54
C CYS A 134 -6.52 -12.38 -4.33
N PHE A 135 -6.55 -11.21 -3.71
CA PHE A 135 -7.77 -10.49 -3.36
C PHE A 135 -7.78 -9.09 -3.98
N PRO A 136 -8.96 -8.54 -4.34
CA PRO A 136 -9.08 -7.13 -4.67
C PRO A 136 -8.86 -6.30 -3.40
N GLN A 137 -7.83 -5.45 -3.42
CA GLN A 137 -7.57 -4.48 -2.35
C GLN A 137 -8.78 -3.56 -2.17
N SER A 138 -8.75 -2.66 -1.18
CA SER A 138 -9.81 -1.66 -0.93
C SER A 138 -11.15 -2.26 -0.49
N PHE A 139 -11.78 -3.12 -1.31
CA PHE A 139 -13.06 -3.73 -0.94
C PHE A 139 -12.92 -4.67 0.25
N SER A 140 -11.91 -5.53 0.25
CA SER A 140 -11.67 -6.48 1.36
C SER A 140 -11.42 -5.74 2.67
N ALA A 141 -10.67 -4.64 2.62
CA ALA A 141 -10.42 -3.79 3.78
C ALA A 141 -11.71 -3.13 4.29
N ALA A 142 -12.51 -2.54 3.39
CA ALA A 142 -13.79 -1.95 3.77
C ALA A 142 -14.76 -2.98 4.37
N ALA A 143 -14.81 -4.18 3.79
CA ALA A 143 -15.69 -5.26 4.25
C ALA A 143 -15.31 -5.77 5.65
N ALA A 144 -14.01 -5.81 5.96
CA ALA A 144 -13.51 -6.26 7.26
C ALA A 144 -13.72 -5.21 8.38
N THR A 145 -13.65 -3.93 8.05
CA THR A 145 -13.57 -2.85 9.05
C THR A 145 -14.86 -2.06 9.23
N VAL A 146 -15.66 -1.89 8.17
CA VAL A 146 -16.88 -1.09 8.23
C VAL A 146 -18.06 -1.96 8.64
N LYS A 147 -18.50 -1.80 9.89
CA LYS A 147 -19.69 -2.48 10.42
C LYS A 147 -20.92 -2.14 9.58
N ASN A 148 -21.74 -3.15 9.29
CA ASN A 148 -23.01 -3.01 8.55
C ASN A 148 -22.85 -2.42 7.14
N LEU A 149 -21.73 -2.66 6.46
CA LEU A 149 -21.49 -2.20 5.10
C LEU A 149 -22.66 -2.56 4.16
N ALA A 150 -23.23 -3.76 4.33
CA ALA A 150 -24.39 -4.22 3.58
C ALA A 150 -25.66 -3.37 3.78
N SER A 151 -25.76 -2.61 4.88
CA SER A 151 -26.90 -1.73 5.15
C SER A 151 -26.82 -0.40 4.42
N PHE A 152 -25.71 -0.11 3.74
CA PHE A 152 -25.55 1.13 2.99
C PHE A 152 -26.12 0.98 1.58
N PRO A 153 -27.23 1.64 1.21
CA PRO A 153 -27.80 1.51 -0.12
C PRO A 153 -26.81 1.94 -1.21
N ARG A 154 -25.99 2.96 -0.90
CA ARG A 154 -24.93 3.48 -1.76
C ARG A 154 -23.71 3.84 -0.90
N ALA A 155 -22.57 3.33 -1.29
CA ALA A 155 -21.30 3.74 -0.72
C ALA A 155 -20.22 3.77 -1.82
N LEU A 156 -19.23 4.61 -1.64
CA LEU A 156 -18.02 4.65 -2.44
C LEU A 156 -16.84 4.36 -1.52
N VAL A 157 -16.04 3.37 -1.85
CA VAL A 157 -14.76 3.12 -1.20
C VAL A 157 -13.70 3.81 -2.02
N VAL A 158 -12.84 4.59 -1.38
CA VAL A 158 -11.70 5.30 -2.00
C VAL A 158 -10.45 4.98 -1.18
N ASP A 159 -9.51 4.29 -1.80
CA ASP A 159 -8.22 3.93 -1.20
C ASP A 159 -7.13 4.82 -1.78
N ILE A 160 -6.61 5.73 -0.98
CA ILE A 160 -5.55 6.64 -1.41
C ILE A 160 -4.20 6.02 -1.05
N GLY A 161 -3.60 5.39 -2.05
CA GLY A 161 -2.28 4.77 -1.94
C GLY A 161 -1.13 5.69 -2.31
N GLY A 162 0.07 5.10 -2.48
CA GLY A 162 1.27 5.83 -2.90
C GLY A 162 1.18 6.38 -4.33
N PHE A 163 0.83 5.53 -5.30
CA PHE A 163 0.78 5.90 -6.73
C PHE A 163 -0.64 6.10 -7.24
N THR A 164 -1.61 5.38 -6.69
CA THR A 164 -2.99 5.36 -7.17
C THR A 164 -3.95 5.76 -6.06
N ALA A 165 -5.09 6.27 -6.47
CA ALA A 165 -6.31 6.29 -5.69
C ALA A 165 -7.29 5.31 -6.35
N ASP A 166 -7.51 4.20 -5.68
CA ASP A 166 -8.38 3.13 -6.15
C ASP A 166 -9.79 3.36 -5.62
N TYR A 167 -10.81 3.12 -6.44
CA TYR A 167 -12.18 3.27 -5.99
C TYR A 167 -13.08 2.10 -6.37
N VAL A 168 -14.04 1.81 -5.51
CA VAL A 168 -15.07 0.79 -5.71
C VAL A 168 -16.41 1.34 -5.29
N ARG A 169 -17.37 1.40 -6.22
CA ARG A 169 -18.76 1.71 -5.89
C ARG A 169 -19.45 0.50 -5.29
N LEU A 170 -20.17 0.70 -4.19
CA LEU A 170 -20.98 -0.33 -3.55
C LEU A 170 -22.46 -0.02 -3.67
N ARG A 171 -23.26 -1.07 -3.91
CA ARG A 171 -24.72 -1.04 -3.83
C ARG A 171 -25.19 -2.11 -2.85
N ASN A 172 -25.82 -1.69 -1.77
CA ASN A 172 -26.22 -2.59 -0.67
C ASN A 172 -25.06 -3.46 -0.17
N GLY A 173 -23.86 -2.87 -0.07
CA GLY A 173 -22.63 -3.53 0.34
C GLY A 173 -21.95 -4.42 -0.71
N VAL A 174 -22.54 -4.57 -1.90
CA VAL A 174 -21.99 -5.40 -2.98
C VAL A 174 -21.19 -4.55 -3.96
N PRO A 175 -19.95 -4.93 -4.33
CA PRO A 175 -19.16 -4.22 -5.31
C PRO A 175 -19.81 -4.17 -6.69
N ASP A 176 -19.89 -2.99 -7.27
CA ASP A 176 -20.24 -2.81 -8.68
C ASP A 176 -18.95 -2.79 -9.51
N MET A 177 -18.58 -3.97 -10.05
CA MET A 177 -17.33 -4.13 -10.80
C MET A 177 -17.25 -3.27 -12.07
N ALA A 178 -18.38 -2.80 -12.60
CA ALA A 178 -18.40 -1.87 -13.73
C ALA A 178 -18.04 -0.43 -13.32
N ALA A 179 -18.02 -0.14 -12.01
CA ALA A 179 -17.69 1.15 -11.44
C ALA A 179 -16.59 1.01 -10.38
N CYS A 180 -15.56 0.25 -10.70
CA CYS A 180 -14.30 0.22 -9.99
C CYS A 180 -13.15 0.50 -10.95
N ASP A 181 -12.23 1.36 -10.54
CA ASP A 181 -11.06 1.73 -11.34
C ASP A 181 -10.00 2.36 -10.44
N SER A 182 -8.88 2.77 -11.03
CA SER A 182 -7.76 3.45 -10.39
C SER A 182 -7.50 4.79 -11.06
N LEU A 183 -7.29 5.82 -10.26
CA LEU A 183 -6.71 7.09 -10.68
C LEU A 183 -5.23 7.09 -10.39
N GLU A 184 -4.40 7.60 -11.29
CA GLU A 184 -2.97 7.78 -11.04
C GLU A 184 -2.71 9.03 -10.17
N ASN A 185 -3.46 9.14 -9.08
CA ASN A 185 -3.46 10.26 -8.14
C ASN A 185 -3.16 9.75 -6.72
N GLY A 186 -1.99 9.12 -6.54
CA GLY A 186 -1.50 8.75 -5.22
C GLY A 186 -0.67 9.85 -4.57
N VAL A 187 -0.36 9.72 -3.27
CA VAL A 187 0.36 10.73 -2.47
C VAL A 187 1.75 11.08 -3.01
N ILE A 188 2.39 10.19 -3.78
CA ILE A 188 3.69 10.47 -4.39
C ILE A 188 3.61 11.60 -5.40
N LEU A 189 2.50 11.72 -6.13
CA LEU A 189 2.27 12.87 -7.00
C LEU A 189 2.23 14.18 -6.21
N LEU A 190 1.59 14.15 -5.03
CA LEU A 190 1.57 15.28 -4.11
C LEU A 190 3.00 15.64 -3.63
N TYR A 191 3.77 14.64 -3.18
CA TYR A 191 5.15 14.87 -2.73
C TYR A 191 6.00 15.52 -3.83
N ASN A 192 5.92 14.97 -5.06
CA ASN A 192 6.64 15.55 -6.20
C ASN A 192 6.24 17.00 -6.48
N ARG A 193 4.95 17.34 -6.37
CA ARG A 193 4.47 18.73 -6.52
C ARG A 193 5.04 19.64 -5.41
N ILE A 194 5.00 19.19 -4.16
CA ILE A 194 5.51 19.96 -3.01
C ILE A 194 7.02 20.16 -3.16
N CYS A 195 7.79 19.09 -3.43
CA CYS A 195 9.25 19.20 -3.63
C CYS A 195 9.60 20.17 -4.76
N ALA A 196 8.93 20.05 -5.91
CA ALA A 196 9.19 20.92 -7.05
C ALA A 196 8.90 22.40 -6.74
N LYS A 197 7.78 22.68 -6.06
CA LYS A 197 7.42 24.05 -5.69
C LYS A 197 8.28 24.61 -4.56
N ALA A 198 8.62 23.81 -3.55
CA ALA A 198 9.52 24.23 -2.48
C ALA A 198 10.90 24.61 -3.04
N ASN A 199 11.44 23.84 -3.98
CA ASN A 199 12.68 24.18 -4.66
C ASN A 199 12.53 25.44 -5.50
N ALA A 200 11.47 25.58 -6.29
CA ALA A 200 11.30 26.71 -7.20
C ALA A 200 10.93 28.03 -6.52
N GLU A 201 10.09 28.00 -5.48
CA GLU A 201 9.55 29.19 -4.82
C GLU A 201 10.37 29.60 -3.59
N LEU A 202 11.00 28.64 -2.90
CA LEU A 202 11.65 28.85 -1.59
C LEU A 202 13.15 28.51 -1.59
N ASP A 203 13.67 27.90 -2.69
CA ASP A 203 15.05 27.37 -2.77
C ASP A 203 15.36 26.34 -1.68
N ILE A 204 14.34 25.50 -1.34
CA ILE A 204 14.42 24.47 -0.33
C ILE A 204 14.25 23.10 -0.97
N LEU A 205 15.13 22.16 -0.62
CA LEU A 205 15.02 20.75 -0.97
C LEU A 205 14.35 20.00 0.18
N LEU A 206 13.20 19.34 -0.10
CA LEU A 206 12.45 18.56 0.86
C LEU A 206 12.51 17.09 0.52
N GLU A 207 12.57 16.25 1.56
CA GLU A 207 12.38 14.80 1.44
C GLU A 207 10.91 14.41 1.69
N GLU A 208 10.50 13.25 1.16
CA GLU A 208 9.12 12.74 1.36
C GLU A 208 8.77 12.56 2.85
N SER A 209 9.75 12.16 3.67
CA SER A 209 9.61 11.99 5.12
C SER A 209 9.34 13.31 5.85
N GLU A 210 9.93 14.42 5.39
CA GLU A 210 9.69 15.75 5.94
C GLU A 210 8.28 16.23 5.59
N ILE A 211 7.86 16.02 4.35
CA ILE A 211 6.50 16.34 3.91
C ILE A 211 5.46 15.54 4.71
N ASP A 212 5.69 14.25 4.96
CA ASP A 212 4.81 13.43 5.81
C ASP A 212 4.65 14.06 7.20
N ARG A 213 5.75 14.46 7.86
CA ARG A 213 5.72 15.09 9.19
C ARG A 213 5.00 16.42 9.18
N ILE A 214 5.25 17.26 8.17
CA ILE A 214 4.56 18.55 8.01
C ILE A 214 3.04 18.33 7.88
N LEU A 215 2.61 17.45 6.97
CA LEU A 215 1.20 17.21 6.73
C LEU A 215 0.48 16.53 7.91
N ARG A 216 1.21 15.80 8.76
CA ARG A 216 0.70 15.28 10.05
C ARG A 216 0.68 16.32 11.16
N GLY A 217 1.34 17.45 10.97
CA GLY A 217 1.52 18.47 12.01
C GLY A 217 2.52 18.08 13.09
N GLU A 218 3.43 17.15 12.77
CA GLU A 218 4.45 16.63 13.69
C GLU A 218 5.77 17.43 13.60
N ASP A 219 5.96 18.21 12.54
CA ASP A 219 7.15 19.05 12.34
C ASP A 219 6.87 20.47 12.78
N GLN A 220 7.27 20.79 14.01
CA GLN A 220 7.11 22.14 14.59
C GLN A 220 8.25 23.10 14.21
N ASP A 221 9.35 22.58 13.67
CA ASP A 221 10.55 23.36 13.32
C ASP A 221 10.56 23.75 11.84
N ALA A 222 9.64 23.22 11.03
CA ALA A 222 9.53 23.58 9.63
C ALA A 222 9.18 25.07 9.45
N ALA A 223 9.81 25.72 8.45
CA ALA A 223 9.54 27.14 8.17
C ALA A 223 8.05 27.37 7.82
N PRO A 224 7.42 28.43 8.33
CA PRO A 224 5.98 28.68 8.09
C PRO A 224 5.59 28.70 6.62
N GLU A 225 6.48 29.17 5.73
CA GLU A 225 6.28 29.22 4.30
C GLU A 225 6.21 27.82 3.68
N VAL A 226 7.02 26.88 4.19
CA VAL A 226 7.03 25.48 3.76
C VAL A 226 5.77 24.79 4.20
N ILE A 227 5.32 25.01 5.44
CA ILE A 227 4.05 24.49 5.96
C ILE A 227 2.89 25.01 5.11
N ALA A 228 2.83 26.31 4.87
CA ALA A 228 1.75 26.92 4.08
C ALA A 228 1.72 26.39 2.63
N LEU A 229 2.88 26.18 2.03
CA LEU A 229 3.01 25.59 0.70
C LEU A 229 2.49 24.14 0.70
N ALA A 230 2.93 23.31 1.64
CA ALA A 230 2.52 21.92 1.73
C ALA A 230 1.02 21.77 1.94
N GLU A 231 0.41 22.54 2.84
CA GLU A 231 -1.03 22.55 3.10
C GLU A 231 -1.84 23.01 1.87
N ARG A 232 -1.40 24.04 1.17
CA ARG A 232 -2.04 24.51 -0.08
C ARG A 232 -2.04 23.41 -1.14
N GLU A 233 -0.89 22.79 -1.40
CA GLU A 233 -0.76 21.74 -2.40
C GLU A 233 -1.57 20.49 -2.03
N ALA A 234 -1.61 20.15 -0.74
CA ALA A 234 -2.43 19.03 -0.25
C ALA A 234 -3.92 19.29 -0.45
N GLN A 235 -4.38 20.53 -0.19
CA GLN A 235 -5.78 20.89 -0.43
C GLN A 235 -6.12 20.91 -1.92
N GLU A 236 -5.25 21.40 -2.78
CA GLU A 236 -5.43 21.36 -4.24
C GLU A 236 -5.47 19.91 -4.74
N PHE A 237 -4.55 19.06 -4.29
CA PHE A 237 -4.51 17.64 -4.63
C PHE A 237 -5.82 16.92 -4.29
N ILE A 238 -6.37 17.13 -3.09
CA ILE A 238 -7.66 16.54 -2.71
C ILE A 238 -8.80 17.09 -3.55
N ASN A 239 -8.79 18.38 -3.85
CA ASN A 239 -9.80 18.98 -4.71
C ASN A 239 -9.79 18.40 -6.12
N ASP A 240 -8.61 18.13 -6.68
CA ASP A 240 -8.41 17.50 -7.99
C ASP A 240 -8.89 16.04 -7.95
N LEU A 241 -8.49 15.29 -6.94
CA LEU A 241 -8.90 13.89 -6.76
C LEU A 241 -10.42 13.75 -6.68
N LEU A 242 -11.06 14.51 -5.79
CA LEU A 242 -12.52 14.43 -5.61
C LEU A 242 -13.28 14.94 -6.86
N SER A 243 -12.73 15.91 -7.60
CA SER A 243 -13.30 16.35 -8.88
C SER A 243 -13.17 15.25 -9.94
N GLY A 244 -12.01 14.60 -10.04
CA GLY A 244 -11.79 13.47 -10.96
C GLY A 244 -12.70 12.26 -10.68
N LEU A 245 -13.05 12.01 -9.41
CA LEU A 245 -14.07 10.99 -9.07
C LEU A 245 -15.48 11.42 -9.54
N ARG A 246 -15.84 12.70 -9.42
CA ARG A 246 -17.13 13.22 -9.88
C ARG A 246 -17.25 13.20 -11.41
N GLU A 247 -16.18 13.47 -12.14
CA GLU A 247 -16.15 13.36 -13.60
C GLU A 247 -16.47 11.94 -14.08
N ARG A 248 -16.16 10.92 -13.25
CA ARG A 248 -16.51 9.52 -13.49
C ARG A 248 -17.93 9.16 -13.01
N MET A 249 -18.78 10.16 -12.81
CA MET A 249 -20.17 10.01 -12.36
C MET A 249 -20.31 9.30 -11.01
N LEU A 250 -19.31 9.45 -10.14
CA LEU A 250 -19.34 8.92 -8.78
C LEU A 250 -19.97 9.96 -7.85
N GLU A 251 -21.00 9.53 -7.13
CA GLU A 251 -21.72 10.38 -6.20
C GLU A 251 -21.00 10.45 -4.85
N LEU A 252 -20.56 11.64 -4.46
CA LEU A 252 -19.82 11.85 -3.22
C LEU A 252 -20.65 12.47 -2.09
N LYS A 253 -21.79 13.12 -2.42
CA LYS A 253 -22.59 13.91 -1.46
C LYS A 253 -23.74 13.14 -0.84
N SER A 254 -24.48 12.36 -1.63
CA SER A 254 -25.72 11.72 -1.18
C SER A 254 -25.53 10.32 -0.60
N GLY A 255 -24.30 9.81 -0.60
CA GLY A 255 -23.94 8.50 -0.07
C GLY A 255 -22.86 8.58 1.02
N LYS A 256 -22.39 7.40 1.43
CA LYS A 256 -21.22 7.29 2.30
C LYS A 256 -19.97 7.16 1.45
N VAL A 257 -18.93 7.90 1.81
CA VAL A 257 -17.60 7.76 1.20
C VAL A 257 -16.67 7.19 2.25
N ILE A 258 -16.14 6.00 2.00
CA ILE A 258 -15.25 5.28 2.90
C ILE A 258 -13.83 5.49 2.38
N PHE A 259 -13.04 6.20 3.13
CA PHE A 259 -11.65 6.49 2.82
C PHE A 259 -10.73 5.51 3.50
N LEU A 260 -9.81 4.93 2.73
CA LEU A 260 -8.84 3.94 3.13
C LEU A 260 -7.43 4.35 2.70
N GLY A 261 -6.43 3.67 3.23
CA GLY A 261 -5.03 3.82 2.84
C GLY A 261 -4.29 4.93 3.58
N GLY A 262 -2.96 4.85 3.56
CA GLY A 262 -2.10 5.81 4.25
C GLY A 262 -2.27 7.25 3.76
N GLY A 263 -2.60 7.43 2.49
CA GLY A 263 -2.89 8.76 1.93
C GLY A 263 -4.20 9.35 2.45
N ALA A 264 -5.21 8.52 2.69
CA ALA A 264 -6.47 8.99 3.26
C ALA A 264 -6.29 9.44 4.72
N THR A 265 -5.49 8.71 5.51
CA THR A 265 -5.13 9.10 6.87
C THR A 265 -4.32 10.39 6.89
N LEU A 266 -3.30 10.49 6.02
CA LEU A 266 -2.45 11.68 5.90
C LEU A 266 -3.24 12.93 5.52
N LEU A 267 -4.19 12.81 4.59
CA LEU A 267 -4.93 13.92 3.99
C LEU A 267 -6.36 14.08 4.54
N ARG A 268 -6.65 13.48 5.70
CA ARG A 268 -7.97 13.52 6.32
C ARG A 268 -8.49 14.95 6.50
N ARG A 269 -7.66 15.86 7.01
CA ARG A 269 -8.02 17.26 7.24
C ARG A 269 -8.46 17.95 5.94
N GLN A 270 -7.71 17.73 4.87
CA GLN A 270 -7.99 18.34 3.56
C GLN A 270 -9.23 17.73 2.89
N ILE A 271 -9.49 16.42 3.10
CA ILE A 271 -10.72 15.75 2.64
C ILE A 271 -11.93 16.36 3.34
N GLU A 272 -11.89 16.45 4.67
CA GLU A 272 -12.96 17.03 5.48
C GLU A 272 -13.18 18.52 5.14
N ALA A 273 -12.10 19.30 5.02
CA ALA A 273 -12.15 20.73 4.68
C ALA A 273 -12.67 20.99 3.25
N SER A 274 -12.54 20.04 2.32
CA SER A 274 -13.00 20.20 0.94
C SER A 274 -14.50 20.49 0.83
N GLY A 275 -15.30 20.02 1.80
CA GLY A 275 -16.75 20.09 1.78
C GLY A 275 -17.39 19.38 0.57
N LYS A 276 -16.64 18.57 -0.20
CA LYS A 276 -17.12 17.89 -1.42
C LYS A 276 -17.72 16.52 -1.15
N THR A 277 -17.54 15.97 0.03
CA THR A 277 -18.11 14.69 0.47
C THR A 277 -19.32 14.89 1.37
N GLY A 278 -20.26 13.96 1.36
CA GLY A 278 -21.34 13.88 2.34
C GLY A 278 -20.84 13.27 3.64
N GLN A 279 -21.25 12.04 3.94
CA GLN A 279 -20.74 11.35 5.12
C GLN A 279 -19.42 10.63 4.78
N ALA A 280 -18.30 11.21 5.21
CA ALA A 280 -17.00 10.58 5.12
C ALA A 280 -16.78 9.62 6.31
N ILE A 281 -16.29 8.42 6.03
CA ILE A 281 -15.87 7.41 7.02
C ILE A 281 -14.39 7.15 6.74
N PHE A 282 -13.55 7.37 7.73
CA PHE A 282 -12.12 7.04 7.62
C PHE A 282 -11.85 5.71 8.34
N VAL A 283 -11.17 4.81 7.65
CA VAL A 283 -10.71 3.56 8.24
C VAL A 283 -9.23 3.72 8.51
N GLU A 284 -8.90 3.80 9.78
CA GLU A 284 -7.54 3.85 10.31
C GLU A 284 -7.02 2.42 10.50
N ASP A 285 -5.71 2.22 10.44
CA ASP A 285 -5.04 0.92 10.69
C ASP A 285 -5.47 -0.25 9.79
N ILE A 286 -5.39 -0.03 8.48
CA ILE A 286 -5.57 -1.12 7.51
C ILE A 286 -4.30 -2.00 7.39
N ASP A 287 -3.40 -1.92 8.34
CA ASP A 287 -2.11 -2.59 8.29
C ASP A 287 -2.24 -4.11 8.32
N ALA A 288 -2.97 -4.73 7.50
CA ALA A 288 -3.13 -6.14 7.29
C ALA A 288 -4.56 -6.69 7.34
N CYS A 289 -5.59 -5.86 7.52
CA CYS A 289 -6.99 -6.33 7.44
C CYS A 289 -7.36 -6.90 6.05
N LEU A 290 -6.53 -6.67 5.05
CA LEU A 290 -6.73 -7.14 3.68
C LEU A 290 -6.86 -8.65 3.54
N LEU A 291 -6.46 -9.44 4.54
CA LEU A 291 -6.13 -10.83 4.33
C LEU A 291 -6.77 -11.78 5.35
N TYR A 292 -7.45 -11.26 6.36
CA TYR A 292 -8.20 -12.10 7.31
C TYR A 292 -9.63 -12.46 6.86
N THR A 293 -10.11 -11.92 5.76
CA THR A 293 -11.39 -12.34 5.19
C THR A 293 -11.21 -13.52 4.23
N SER A 294 -10.56 -14.57 4.70
CA SER A 294 -10.74 -15.88 4.11
C SER A 294 -12.13 -16.37 4.53
N PRO A 295 -13.06 -16.68 3.60
CA PRO A 295 -14.24 -17.42 3.98
C PRO A 295 -13.79 -18.78 4.52
N SER A 296 -14.17 -19.05 5.76
CA SER A 296 -14.14 -20.39 6.37
C SER A 296 -14.97 -21.36 5.54
#